data_f21aa418a1432ff976f17b324ed784cd
#
_entry.id   f21aa418a1432ff976f17b324ed784cd
#
_cell.length_a   1.000
_cell.length_b   1.000
_cell.length_c   1.000
_cell.angle_alpha   90.00
_cell.angle_beta   90.00
_cell.angle_gamma   90.00
#
_symmetry.space_group_name_H-M   'P 1'
#
loop_
_entity.id
_entity.type
_entity.pdbx_description
1 polymer ?
#
loop_
_entity_poly.entity_id
_entity_poly.type
_entity_poly.pdbx_seq_one_letter_code
_entity_poly.pdbx_strand_id
1 'polypeptide(L)'
;MNLVLLGNGFDLSLGLPTSYIDFLDTMDFILASESDSYKTVADIWCSKQLRKRNKNIANAYDKYKAIYESIPFPEGVIAAIKSTLEKNSWYRYLTGSFNKDVGWIDFEQEIQSVMDSFSFVLNSCESQPSINISGHFQKDFYIVHSFNFLLECEKQEKSNTFEKIYSVRREFTIERPLGSGHRVIDKEKIIAYLYDELRSFTSLLQKYLDVFIDTPFAEAVKQKMIGSHKLFGYTERVITLNYTHSFECLYPSIDVIHLHGEVGKKIILGIPSDVCDNDEFPNTDFIMFKKYFQRLVYGTDKEYLYTLLEELQNSPGKISLAVMGHSLDVSDRDIIVELFNVSDSITILYHCQSALETYVRNLVRIFGKRGLDELRATKDLKFCPLSKAQLFTTEQEMETFFDVLEQN
;
A
#
# COMPACT_ATOMS: atom_id res chain seq x y z
N MET A 1 -4.78 -24.49 -16.01
CA MET A 1 -4.10 -23.17 -16.04
C MET A 1 -3.36 -22.94 -14.74
N ASN A 2 -2.12 -22.48 -14.81
CA ASN A 2 -1.25 -22.23 -13.65
C ASN A 2 -1.14 -20.72 -13.39
N LEU A 3 -1.75 -20.27 -12.32
CA LEU A 3 -1.81 -18.87 -11.90
C LEU A 3 -0.94 -18.61 -10.68
N VAL A 4 -0.36 -17.42 -10.61
CA VAL A 4 0.37 -16.97 -9.43
C VAL A 4 -0.21 -15.63 -8.97
N LEU A 5 -0.58 -15.51 -7.69
CA LEU A 5 -0.87 -14.26 -7.03
C LEU A 5 0.39 -13.78 -6.31
N LEU A 6 0.91 -12.63 -6.72
CA LEU A 6 2.09 -12.02 -6.11
C LEU A 6 1.73 -10.81 -5.22
N GLY A 7 2.43 -10.71 -4.11
CA GLY A 7 2.45 -9.54 -3.25
C GLY A 7 3.86 -9.05 -2.97
N ASN A 8 3.98 -8.00 -2.16
CA ASN A 8 5.23 -7.28 -1.90
C ASN A 8 6.39 -8.15 -1.37
N GLY A 9 6.08 -9.28 -0.74
CA GLY A 9 7.10 -10.25 -0.30
C GLY A 9 7.95 -10.80 -1.45
N PHE A 10 7.45 -10.79 -2.70
CA PHE A 10 8.26 -11.14 -3.87
C PHE A 10 9.38 -10.12 -4.09
N ASP A 11 9.07 -8.83 -4.11
CA ASP A 11 10.06 -7.77 -4.26
C ASP A 11 11.09 -7.76 -3.12
N LEU A 12 10.61 -7.91 -1.88
CA LEU A 12 11.47 -8.03 -0.70
C LEU A 12 12.42 -9.24 -0.80
N SER A 13 11.98 -10.36 -1.38
CA SER A 13 12.83 -11.53 -1.60
C SER A 13 13.95 -11.27 -2.62
N LEU A 14 13.74 -10.35 -3.54
CA LEU A 14 14.76 -9.85 -4.47
C LEU A 14 15.72 -8.86 -3.81
N GLY A 15 15.49 -8.49 -2.56
CA GLY A 15 16.25 -7.48 -1.83
C GLY A 15 15.88 -6.05 -2.26
N LEU A 16 14.68 -5.83 -2.79
CA LEU A 16 14.18 -4.51 -3.16
C LEU A 16 13.47 -3.89 -1.95
N PRO A 17 13.84 -2.67 -1.52
CA PRO A 17 13.23 -2.02 -0.38
C PRO A 17 11.89 -1.37 -0.79
N THR A 18 10.85 -2.17 -0.90
CA THR A 18 9.52 -1.80 -1.39
C THR A 18 8.47 -1.71 -0.28
N SER A 19 8.86 -1.84 0.99
CA SER A 19 7.93 -1.62 2.09
C SER A 19 7.63 -0.14 2.29
N TYR A 20 6.48 0.17 2.90
CA TYR A 20 6.11 1.55 3.21
C TYR A 20 7.11 2.26 4.12
N ILE A 21 7.75 1.51 5.04
CA ILE A 21 8.79 2.08 5.91
C ILE A 21 10.06 2.42 5.12
N ASP A 22 10.41 1.65 4.09
CA ASP A 22 11.57 1.93 3.24
C ASP A 22 11.36 3.24 2.47
N PHE A 23 10.15 3.45 1.96
CA PHE A 23 9.75 4.69 1.33
C PHE A 23 9.82 5.87 2.30
N LEU A 24 9.17 5.78 3.48
CA LEU A 24 9.16 6.88 4.46
C LEU A 24 10.56 7.21 4.97
N ASP A 25 11.40 6.21 5.27
CA ASP A 25 12.76 6.44 5.72
C ASP A 25 13.62 7.15 4.67
N THR A 26 13.45 6.79 3.38
CA THR A 26 14.12 7.47 2.27
C THR A 26 13.63 8.92 2.13
N MET A 27 12.32 9.15 2.21
CA MET A 27 11.72 10.48 2.12
C MET A 27 12.12 11.37 3.29
N ASP A 28 12.11 10.85 4.52
CA ASP A 28 12.59 11.55 5.73
C ASP A 28 14.05 12.00 5.56
N PHE A 29 14.90 11.11 5.03
CA PHE A 29 16.31 11.44 4.80
C PHE A 29 16.47 12.55 3.75
N ILE A 30 15.72 12.47 2.64
CA ILE A 30 15.73 13.49 1.59
C ILE A 30 15.28 14.84 2.15
N LEU A 31 14.19 14.86 2.92
CA LEU A 31 13.62 16.10 3.47
C LEU A 31 14.55 16.74 4.51
N ALA A 32 15.19 15.94 5.37
CA ALA A 32 16.10 16.41 6.40
C ALA A 32 17.45 16.92 5.85
N SER A 33 17.78 16.60 4.60
CA SER A 33 19.03 17.00 3.99
C SER A 33 18.97 18.44 3.47
N GLU A 34 20.01 19.23 3.74
CA GLU A 34 20.18 20.57 3.17
C GLU A 34 20.60 20.53 1.69
N SER A 35 21.08 19.37 1.22
CA SER A 35 21.55 19.22 -0.16
C SER A 35 20.44 18.85 -1.12
N ASP A 36 20.36 19.56 -2.24
CA ASP A 36 19.55 19.19 -3.41
C ASP A 36 20.40 18.56 -4.53
N SER A 37 21.69 18.35 -4.27
CA SER A 37 22.67 17.96 -5.28
C SER A 37 22.88 16.44 -5.41
N TYR A 38 21.96 15.63 -4.88
CA TYR A 38 21.98 14.18 -5.10
C TYR A 38 21.82 13.86 -6.58
N LYS A 39 22.72 13.05 -7.11
CA LYS A 39 22.75 12.69 -8.54
C LYS A 39 22.27 11.26 -8.79
N THR A 40 22.42 10.38 -7.81
CA THR A 40 22.12 8.95 -7.93
C THR A 40 21.47 8.43 -6.66
N VAL A 41 20.85 7.24 -6.72
CA VAL A 41 20.33 6.53 -5.54
C VAL A 41 21.44 6.29 -4.52
N ALA A 42 22.66 6.00 -5.00
CA ALA A 42 23.80 5.74 -4.14
C ALA A 42 24.15 6.95 -3.26
N ASP A 43 23.99 8.18 -3.75
CA ASP A 43 24.27 9.39 -2.96
C ASP A 43 23.38 9.51 -1.71
N ILE A 44 22.19 8.95 -1.77
CA ILE A 44 21.22 8.93 -0.67
C ILE A 44 21.43 7.69 0.21
N TRP A 45 21.46 6.51 -0.39
CA TRP A 45 21.50 5.23 0.35
C TRP A 45 22.89 4.85 0.87
N CYS A 46 23.97 5.56 0.49
CA CYS A 46 25.28 5.40 1.13
C CYS A 46 25.31 5.90 2.58
N SER A 47 24.31 6.67 3.02
CA SER A 47 24.22 7.23 4.37
C SER A 47 24.27 6.13 5.44
N LYS A 48 25.28 6.20 6.31
CA LYS A 48 25.39 5.26 7.45
C LYS A 48 24.21 5.38 8.42
N GLN A 49 23.65 6.58 8.57
CA GLN A 49 22.49 6.82 9.45
C GLN A 49 21.25 6.10 8.89
N LEU A 50 20.95 6.27 7.61
CA LEU A 50 19.81 5.64 6.94
C LEU A 50 19.94 4.11 6.95
N ARG A 51 21.10 3.57 6.58
CA ARG A 51 21.36 2.12 6.58
C ARG A 51 21.32 1.48 7.99
N LYS A 52 21.70 2.23 9.03
CA LYS A 52 21.54 1.74 10.42
C LYS A 52 20.09 1.67 10.85
N ARG A 53 19.27 2.61 10.38
CA ARG A 53 17.83 2.67 10.68
C ARG A 53 17.04 1.64 9.89
N ASN A 54 17.39 1.43 8.62
CA ASN A 54 16.64 0.59 7.69
C ASN A 54 17.54 -0.50 7.08
N LYS A 55 17.25 -1.76 7.45
CA LYS A 55 18.03 -2.93 7.01
C LYS A 55 17.75 -3.28 5.54
N ASN A 56 16.53 -3.08 5.05
CA ASN A 56 16.20 -3.38 3.65
C ASN A 56 17.01 -2.46 2.72
N ILE A 57 17.07 -1.15 3.04
CA ILE A 57 17.88 -0.19 2.29
C ILE A 57 19.37 -0.55 2.38
N ALA A 58 19.85 -0.98 3.56
CA ALA A 58 21.25 -1.39 3.71
C ALA A 58 21.58 -2.60 2.81
N ASN A 59 20.75 -3.63 2.85
CA ASN A 59 20.92 -4.84 2.03
C ASN A 59 20.83 -4.54 0.54
N ALA A 60 19.85 -3.73 0.12
CA ALA A 60 19.69 -3.30 -1.27
C ALA A 60 20.92 -2.52 -1.75
N TYR A 61 21.40 -1.55 -0.94
CA TYR A 61 22.59 -0.80 -1.28
C TYR A 61 23.81 -1.70 -1.47
N ASP A 62 24.05 -2.62 -0.55
CA ASP A 62 25.20 -3.54 -0.63
C ASP A 62 25.09 -4.47 -1.85
N LYS A 63 23.89 -4.95 -2.16
CA LYS A 63 23.62 -5.85 -3.30
C LYS A 63 23.71 -5.16 -4.66
N TYR A 64 23.18 -3.95 -4.80
CA TYR A 64 23.01 -3.25 -6.08
C TYR A 64 23.86 -1.96 -6.20
N LYS A 65 24.89 -1.78 -5.36
CA LYS A 65 25.67 -0.56 -5.26
C LYS A 65 26.13 -0.03 -6.61
N ALA A 66 26.76 -0.89 -7.44
CA ALA A 66 27.30 -0.47 -8.74
C ALA A 66 26.21 0.10 -9.68
N ILE A 67 24.99 -0.46 -9.62
CA ILE A 67 23.84 0.02 -10.37
C ILE A 67 23.38 1.37 -9.83
N TYR A 68 23.23 1.51 -8.51
CA TYR A 68 22.81 2.74 -7.88
C TYR A 68 23.81 3.91 -8.10
N GLU A 69 25.09 3.62 -8.27
CA GLU A 69 26.12 4.60 -8.62
C GLU A 69 26.08 5.00 -10.11
N SER A 70 25.59 4.13 -10.98
CA SER A 70 25.64 4.32 -12.45
C SER A 70 24.46 5.07 -13.04
N ILE A 71 23.31 5.09 -12.35
CA ILE A 71 22.06 5.65 -12.90
C ILE A 71 21.82 7.05 -12.29
N PRO A 72 21.90 8.11 -13.10
CA PRO A 72 21.61 9.44 -12.63
C PRO A 72 20.09 9.65 -12.44
N PHE A 73 19.74 10.42 -11.41
CA PHE A 73 18.38 10.89 -11.25
C PHE A 73 17.94 11.78 -12.42
N PRO A 74 16.66 11.75 -12.80
CA PRO A 74 16.09 12.76 -13.67
C PRO A 74 16.28 14.17 -13.08
N GLU A 75 16.54 15.14 -13.95
CA GLU A 75 16.76 16.54 -13.53
C GLU A 75 15.58 17.06 -12.70
N GLY A 76 15.86 17.69 -11.58
CA GLY A 76 14.86 18.30 -10.70
C GLY A 76 14.01 17.34 -9.87
N VAL A 77 14.19 16.01 -9.98
CA VAL A 77 13.34 15.03 -9.28
C VAL A 77 13.42 15.17 -7.76
N ILE A 78 14.63 15.38 -7.21
CA ILE A 78 14.82 15.53 -5.75
C ILE A 78 14.15 16.81 -5.24
N ALA A 79 14.32 17.93 -5.95
CA ALA A 79 13.66 19.19 -5.59
C ALA A 79 12.13 19.08 -5.65
N ALA A 80 11.59 18.38 -6.66
CA ALA A 80 10.16 18.12 -6.76
C ALA A 80 9.64 17.24 -5.62
N ILE A 81 10.39 16.20 -5.22
CA ILE A 81 10.08 15.36 -4.07
C ILE A 81 10.04 16.21 -2.79
N LYS A 82 11.09 16.99 -2.49
CA LYS A 82 11.15 17.86 -1.31
C LYS A 82 9.98 18.83 -1.26
N SER A 83 9.73 19.57 -2.35
CA SER A 83 8.63 20.53 -2.41
C SER A 83 7.26 19.90 -2.15
N THR A 84 7.07 18.66 -2.55
CA THR A 84 5.83 17.94 -2.29
C THR A 84 5.75 17.46 -0.84
N LEU A 85 6.83 16.89 -0.29
CA LEU A 85 6.91 16.43 1.10
C LEU A 85 6.61 17.54 2.11
N GLU A 86 7.19 18.73 1.90
CA GLU A 86 6.99 19.89 2.78
C GLU A 86 5.52 20.31 2.93
N LYS A 87 4.72 20.10 1.89
CA LYS A 87 3.32 20.54 1.82
C LYS A 87 2.33 19.45 2.13
N ASN A 88 2.69 18.19 1.91
CA ASN A 88 1.75 17.07 1.95
C ASN A 88 1.32 16.71 3.38
N SER A 89 0.03 16.77 3.64
CA SER A 89 -0.56 16.52 4.96
C SER A 89 -0.52 15.05 5.35
N TRP A 90 -0.67 14.11 4.40
CA TRP A 90 -0.54 12.67 4.66
C TRP A 90 0.87 12.28 5.07
N TYR A 91 1.87 12.80 4.37
CA TYR A 91 3.27 12.57 4.76
C TYR A 91 3.54 13.06 6.17
N ARG A 92 3.11 14.30 6.50
CA ARG A 92 3.25 14.87 7.85
C ARG A 92 2.57 14.04 8.92
N TYR A 93 1.36 13.54 8.64
CA TYR A 93 0.62 12.65 9.54
C TYR A 93 1.36 11.33 9.77
N LEU A 94 1.75 10.65 8.68
CA LEU A 94 2.39 9.33 8.73
C LEU A 94 3.77 9.35 9.38
N THR A 95 4.50 10.46 9.27
CA THR A 95 5.84 10.63 9.90
C THR A 95 5.78 11.28 11.28
N GLY A 96 4.60 11.68 11.75
CA GLY A 96 4.37 12.28 13.05
C GLY A 96 4.68 11.36 14.24
N SER A 97 4.71 11.95 15.45
CA SER A 97 5.19 11.30 16.68
C SER A 97 4.44 10.04 17.10
N PHE A 98 3.21 9.82 16.64
CA PHE A 98 2.39 8.66 17.02
C PHE A 98 2.82 7.37 16.32
N ASN A 99 3.48 7.44 15.16
CA ASN A 99 3.81 6.28 14.33
C ASN A 99 5.29 5.87 14.42
N LYS A 100 6.12 6.61 15.15
CA LYS A 100 7.59 6.39 15.19
C LYS A 100 8.04 5.11 15.91
N ASP A 101 7.22 4.57 16.80
CA ASP A 101 7.58 3.41 17.62
C ASP A 101 7.08 2.07 17.05
N VAL A 102 6.30 2.10 15.97
CA VAL A 102 5.77 0.91 15.32
C VAL A 102 6.67 0.60 14.13
N GLY A 103 7.49 -0.44 14.23
CA GLY A 103 8.44 -0.86 13.18
C GLY A 103 7.77 -1.33 11.87
N TRP A 104 6.47 -1.18 11.74
CA TRP A 104 5.66 -1.51 10.57
C TRP A 104 4.48 -0.54 10.48
N ILE A 105 4.29 0.08 9.32
CA ILE A 105 3.18 0.99 9.04
C ILE A 105 2.33 0.38 7.93
N ASP A 106 1.03 0.27 8.19
CA ASP A 106 0.02 -0.10 7.21
C ASP A 106 -0.70 1.17 6.75
N PHE A 107 -0.38 1.64 5.56
CA PHE A 107 -1.01 2.85 5.02
C PHE A 107 -2.53 2.73 4.90
N GLU A 108 -3.03 1.54 4.61
CA GLU A 108 -4.47 1.30 4.46
C GLU A 108 -5.19 1.46 5.80
N GLN A 109 -4.62 0.89 6.86
CA GLN A 109 -5.14 1.05 8.21
C GLN A 109 -5.05 2.51 8.69
N GLU A 110 -3.98 3.22 8.34
CA GLU A 110 -3.84 4.63 8.66
C GLU A 110 -4.84 5.49 7.88
N ILE A 111 -5.09 5.21 6.60
CA ILE A 111 -6.13 5.88 5.81
C ILE A 111 -7.50 5.65 6.44
N GLN A 112 -7.83 4.42 6.87
CA GLN A 112 -9.08 4.12 7.55
C GLN A 112 -9.20 4.94 8.86
N SER A 113 -8.14 4.99 9.67
CA SER A 113 -8.13 5.76 10.92
C SER A 113 -8.39 7.25 10.69
N VAL A 114 -7.83 7.81 9.60
CA VAL A 114 -8.09 9.20 9.21
C VAL A 114 -9.54 9.40 8.79
N MET A 115 -10.11 8.50 7.98
CA MET A 115 -11.51 8.60 7.55
C MET A 115 -12.48 8.51 8.72
N ASP A 116 -12.25 7.59 9.66
CA ASP A 116 -13.06 7.43 10.85
C ASP A 116 -13.04 8.71 11.71
N SER A 117 -11.85 9.28 11.93
CA SER A 117 -11.68 10.51 12.72
C SER A 117 -12.34 11.72 12.05
N PHE A 118 -12.19 11.87 10.73
CA PHE A 118 -12.88 12.95 10.00
C PHE A 118 -14.38 12.76 9.98
N SER A 119 -14.88 11.54 9.76
CA SER A 119 -16.32 11.24 9.85
C SER A 119 -16.89 11.64 11.20
N PHE A 120 -16.21 11.26 12.29
CA PHE A 120 -16.62 11.64 13.64
C PHE A 120 -16.65 13.17 13.82
N VAL A 121 -15.58 13.86 13.44
CA VAL A 121 -15.47 15.32 13.60
C VAL A 121 -16.49 16.06 12.73
N LEU A 122 -16.67 15.66 11.47
CA LEU A 122 -17.64 16.27 10.54
C LEU A 122 -19.06 16.15 11.07
N ASN A 123 -19.44 14.99 11.62
CA ASN A 123 -20.75 14.79 12.21
C ASN A 123 -20.94 15.62 13.49
N SER A 124 -19.89 15.77 14.31
CA SER A 124 -19.94 16.56 15.55
C SER A 124 -20.04 18.07 15.30
N CYS A 125 -19.63 18.54 14.13
CA CYS A 125 -19.54 19.97 13.77
C CYS A 125 -20.66 20.46 12.85
N GLU A 126 -21.71 19.69 12.60
CA GLU A 126 -22.76 20.05 11.65
C GLU A 126 -23.45 21.40 11.91
N SER A 127 -23.56 21.79 13.17
CA SER A 127 -24.24 23.02 13.56
C SER A 127 -23.33 24.23 13.81
N GLN A 128 -22.04 24.02 14.09
CA GLN A 128 -21.07 25.08 14.38
C GLN A 128 -19.67 24.68 13.86
N PRO A 129 -18.95 25.59 13.18
CA PRO A 129 -17.61 25.30 12.66
C PRO A 129 -16.54 25.42 13.77
N SER A 130 -16.81 24.87 14.94
CA SER A 130 -15.92 24.85 16.11
C SER A 130 -16.01 23.53 16.86
N ILE A 131 -14.87 23.04 17.32
CA ILE A 131 -14.75 21.78 18.05
C ILE A 131 -14.25 22.08 19.47
N ASN A 132 -15.01 21.64 20.46
CA ASN A 132 -14.59 21.67 21.85
C ASN A 132 -13.96 20.31 22.20
N ILE A 133 -12.69 20.32 22.59
CA ILE A 133 -11.93 19.10 22.89
C ILE A 133 -11.95 18.88 24.39
N SER A 134 -12.84 18.01 24.83
CA SER A 134 -12.78 17.39 26.15
C SER A 134 -11.97 16.09 26.06
N GLY A 135 -11.24 15.73 27.11
CA GLY A 135 -10.15 14.74 27.15
C GLY A 135 -10.38 13.32 26.60
N HIS A 136 -11.56 12.99 26.07
CA HIS A 136 -11.87 11.70 25.46
C HIS A 136 -11.53 11.59 23.94
N PHE A 137 -11.23 12.72 23.29
CA PHE A 137 -11.07 12.79 21.82
C PHE A 137 -9.62 13.08 21.38
N GLN A 138 -8.63 12.75 22.19
CA GLN A 138 -7.23 13.11 21.90
C GLN A 138 -6.71 12.52 20.59
N LYS A 139 -7.08 11.27 20.23
CA LYS A 139 -6.61 10.61 19.02
C LYS A 139 -7.21 11.26 17.77
N ASP A 140 -8.53 11.38 17.70
CA ASP A 140 -9.23 11.94 16.53
C ASP A 140 -8.84 13.40 16.30
N PHE A 141 -8.69 14.15 17.39
CA PHE A 141 -8.21 15.52 17.33
C PHE A 141 -6.77 15.61 16.76
N TYR A 142 -5.86 14.78 17.24
CA TYR A 142 -4.48 14.76 16.74
C TYR A 142 -4.45 14.48 15.25
N ILE A 143 -5.20 13.49 14.79
CA ILE A 143 -5.33 13.14 13.38
C ILE A 143 -5.81 14.35 12.58
N VAL A 144 -6.96 14.91 12.93
CA VAL A 144 -7.57 16.04 12.20
C VAL A 144 -6.69 17.29 12.25
N HIS A 145 -6.01 17.55 13.37
CA HIS A 145 -5.06 18.67 13.49
C HIS A 145 -3.85 18.51 12.56
N SER A 146 -3.36 17.28 12.37
CA SER A 146 -2.21 16.97 11.48
C SER A 146 -2.48 17.36 10.02
N PHE A 147 -3.75 17.38 9.60
CA PHE A 147 -4.17 17.80 8.26
C PHE A 147 -4.36 19.31 8.09
N ASN A 148 -3.95 20.10 9.10
CA ASN A 148 -4.00 21.55 9.03
C ASN A 148 -5.42 22.12 8.79
N PHE A 149 -6.43 21.38 9.26
CA PHE A 149 -7.85 21.69 9.12
C PHE A 149 -8.36 22.64 10.20
N LEU A 150 -7.74 22.62 11.37
CA LEU A 150 -8.16 23.38 12.55
C LEU A 150 -7.23 24.56 12.83
N LEU A 151 -7.83 25.65 13.31
CA LEU A 151 -7.14 26.78 13.92
C LEU A 151 -7.38 26.75 15.44
N GLU A 152 -6.33 26.94 16.23
CA GLU A 152 -6.48 27.11 17.66
C GLU A 152 -7.20 28.45 17.94
N CYS A 153 -8.37 28.42 18.58
CA CYS A 153 -9.08 29.56 19.07
C CYS A 153 -8.96 29.65 20.62
N GLU A 154 -9.18 30.82 21.13
CA GLU A 154 -8.97 31.25 22.53
C GLU A 154 -9.21 30.20 23.62
N LYS A 155 -8.32 30.19 24.61
CA LYS A 155 -8.50 29.42 25.84
C LYS A 155 -9.68 30.01 26.62
N GLN A 156 -10.76 29.28 26.81
CA GLN A 156 -11.81 29.63 27.77
C GLN A 156 -11.48 29.01 29.14
N GLU A 157 -11.21 29.84 30.11
CA GLU A 157 -11.17 29.40 31.51
C GLU A 157 -12.61 29.15 32.00
N LYS A 158 -13.02 27.92 32.10
CA LYS A 158 -14.20 27.53 32.85
C LYS A 158 -13.75 26.70 34.04
N SER A 159 -13.92 27.28 35.24
CA SER A 159 -13.84 26.61 36.55
C SER A 159 -12.86 25.41 36.61
N ASN A 160 -11.55 25.68 36.72
CA ASN A 160 -10.48 24.71 36.93
C ASN A 160 -10.20 23.68 35.82
N THR A 161 -10.84 23.76 34.67
CA THR A 161 -10.50 22.96 33.47
C THR A 161 -10.25 23.90 32.30
N PHE A 162 -9.05 23.76 31.69
CA PHE A 162 -8.74 24.45 30.43
C PHE A 162 -9.42 23.69 29.29
N GLU A 163 -10.47 24.24 28.71
CA GLU A 163 -11.04 23.76 27.47
C GLU A 163 -10.40 24.52 26.29
N LYS A 164 -9.82 23.82 25.35
CA LYS A 164 -9.34 24.40 24.10
C LYS A 164 -10.43 24.27 23.04
N ILE A 165 -10.82 25.41 22.48
CA ILE A 165 -11.77 25.46 21.39
C ILE A 165 -10.98 25.67 20.11
N TYR A 166 -11.21 24.81 19.13
CA TYR A 166 -10.62 24.91 17.81
C TYR A 166 -11.68 25.25 16.78
N SER A 167 -11.41 26.24 15.94
CA SER A 167 -12.28 26.56 14.81
C SER A 167 -11.77 25.90 13.54
N VAL A 168 -12.72 25.53 12.69
CA VAL A 168 -12.42 25.07 11.34
C VAL A 168 -11.94 26.25 10.50
N ARG A 169 -10.88 26.06 9.71
CA ARG A 169 -10.36 27.12 8.83
C ARG A 169 -11.44 27.59 7.88
N ARG A 170 -11.48 28.92 7.63
CA ARG A 170 -12.49 29.57 6.82
C ARG A 170 -12.64 28.97 5.42
N GLU A 171 -11.55 28.50 4.84
CA GLU A 171 -11.53 27.86 3.53
C GLU A 171 -12.34 26.58 3.43
N PHE A 172 -12.59 25.90 4.58
CA PHE A 172 -13.41 24.69 4.67
C PHE A 172 -14.82 24.95 5.18
N THR A 173 -15.29 26.17 5.11
CA THR A 173 -16.63 26.57 5.54
C THR A 173 -17.34 27.35 4.46
N ILE A 174 -18.68 27.22 4.40
CA ILE A 174 -19.58 27.97 3.53
C ILE A 174 -20.58 28.80 4.33
N GLU A 175 -21.08 29.88 3.76
CA GLU A 175 -22.16 30.67 4.37
C GLU A 175 -23.52 30.02 4.11
N ARG A 176 -24.38 29.97 5.13
CA ARG A 176 -25.75 29.47 4.93
C ARG A 176 -26.54 30.39 4.00
N PRO A 177 -27.38 29.83 3.09
CA PRO A 177 -28.09 30.61 2.07
C PRO A 177 -29.05 31.69 2.59
N LEU A 178 -29.40 31.70 3.86
CA LEU A 178 -30.42 32.62 4.44
C LEU A 178 -29.86 33.87 5.14
N GLY A 179 -28.67 34.33 4.77
CA GLY A 179 -28.17 35.64 5.20
C GLY A 179 -27.93 35.82 6.71
N SER A 180 -27.83 34.74 7.47
CA SER A 180 -27.66 34.78 8.91
C SER A 180 -26.23 35.11 9.39
N GLY A 181 -25.28 35.27 8.47
CA GLY A 181 -23.85 35.40 8.76
C GLY A 181 -23.21 34.12 9.40
N HIS A 182 -23.99 33.06 9.57
CA HIS A 182 -23.51 31.79 10.12
C HIS A 182 -22.84 30.96 9.03
N ARG A 183 -21.64 30.46 9.35
CA ARG A 183 -20.90 29.54 8.48
C ARG A 183 -21.11 28.10 8.97
N VAL A 184 -21.12 27.19 8.05
CA VAL A 184 -21.15 25.73 8.29
C VAL A 184 -19.99 25.06 7.56
N ILE A 185 -19.66 23.87 7.98
CA ILE A 185 -18.60 23.06 7.36
C ILE A 185 -19.00 22.69 5.93
N ASP A 186 -18.04 22.84 5.02
CA ASP A 186 -18.10 22.34 3.66
C ASP A 186 -17.51 20.92 3.60
N LYS A 187 -18.35 19.91 3.83
CA LYS A 187 -17.93 18.50 3.86
C LYS A 187 -17.29 18.07 2.54
N GLU A 188 -17.89 18.42 1.42
CA GLU A 188 -17.39 18.04 0.10
C GLU A 188 -16.00 18.59 -0.16
N LYS A 189 -15.77 19.85 0.20
CA LYS A 189 -14.45 20.48 0.05
C LYS A 189 -13.37 19.84 0.92
N ILE A 190 -13.72 19.42 2.14
CA ILE A 190 -12.80 18.75 3.04
C ILE A 190 -12.43 17.38 2.48
N ILE A 191 -13.42 16.62 2.04
CA ILE A 191 -13.21 15.29 1.46
C ILE A 191 -12.36 15.39 0.19
N ALA A 192 -12.64 16.36 -0.68
CA ALA A 192 -11.86 16.62 -1.88
C ALA A 192 -10.40 17.00 -1.52
N TYR A 193 -10.20 17.87 -0.53
CA TYR A 193 -8.86 18.23 -0.04
C TYR A 193 -8.08 17.01 0.45
N LEU A 194 -8.69 16.19 1.32
CA LEU A 194 -8.04 14.99 1.84
C LEU A 194 -7.65 14.02 0.71
N TYR A 195 -8.51 13.87 -0.28
CA TYR A 195 -8.25 12.99 -1.41
C TYR A 195 -7.17 13.52 -2.35
N ASP A 196 -7.15 14.81 -2.63
CA ASP A 196 -6.10 15.44 -3.45
C ASP A 196 -4.73 15.36 -2.77
N GLU A 197 -4.68 15.55 -1.44
CA GLU A 197 -3.48 15.33 -0.65
C GLU A 197 -3.02 13.85 -0.68
N LEU A 198 -3.96 12.88 -0.62
CA LEU A 198 -3.65 11.45 -0.76
C LEU A 198 -3.11 11.14 -2.17
N ARG A 199 -3.70 11.70 -3.21
CA ARG A 199 -3.21 11.54 -4.58
C ARG A 199 -1.80 12.10 -4.75
N SER A 200 -1.51 13.24 -4.12
CA SER A 200 -0.18 13.83 -4.09
C SER A 200 0.82 12.93 -3.37
N PHE A 201 0.44 12.34 -2.22
CA PHE A 201 1.24 11.36 -1.50
C PHE A 201 1.46 10.07 -2.32
N THR A 202 0.43 9.56 -2.96
CA THR A 202 0.52 8.39 -3.86
C THR A 202 1.48 8.65 -5.03
N SER A 203 1.50 9.88 -5.56
CA SER A 203 2.48 10.28 -6.59
C SER A 203 3.92 10.29 -6.08
N LEU A 204 4.15 10.60 -4.79
CA LEU A 204 5.48 10.47 -4.18
C LEU A 204 5.90 9.01 -4.07
N LEU A 205 5.00 8.14 -3.62
CA LEU A 205 5.25 6.69 -3.57
C LEU A 205 5.58 6.14 -4.96
N GLN A 206 4.81 6.54 -5.98
CA GLN A 206 5.07 6.13 -7.36
C GLN A 206 6.45 6.60 -7.86
N LYS A 207 6.85 7.83 -7.57
CA LYS A 207 8.19 8.33 -7.91
C LYS A 207 9.29 7.57 -7.19
N TYR A 208 9.07 7.21 -5.92
CA TYR A 208 10.02 6.37 -5.19
C TYR A 208 10.19 5.01 -5.86
N LEU A 209 9.09 4.33 -6.14
CA LEU A 209 9.13 3.02 -6.79
C LEU A 209 9.76 3.07 -8.18
N ASP A 210 9.50 4.11 -8.98
CA ASP A 210 10.10 4.29 -10.29
C ASP A 210 11.61 4.51 -10.21
N VAL A 211 12.01 5.55 -9.46
CA VAL A 211 13.38 6.09 -9.52
C VAL A 211 14.36 5.29 -8.64
N PHE A 212 13.88 4.75 -7.50
CA PHE A 212 14.74 4.03 -6.56
C PHE A 212 14.68 2.52 -6.73
N ILE A 213 13.61 1.98 -7.33
CA ILE A 213 13.38 0.53 -7.42
C ILE A 213 13.37 0.05 -8.87
N ASP A 214 12.33 0.38 -9.65
CA ASP A 214 12.09 -0.21 -10.98
C ASP A 214 13.21 0.11 -11.96
N THR A 215 13.57 1.39 -12.11
CA THR A 215 14.62 1.81 -13.04
C THR A 215 15.97 1.15 -12.71
N PRO A 216 16.47 1.15 -11.45
CA PRO A 216 17.70 0.44 -11.10
C PRO A 216 17.58 -1.09 -11.26
N PHE A 217 16.44 -1.68 -10.91
CA PHE A 217 16.27 -3.12 -11.01
C PHE A 217 16.26 -3.60 -12.47
N ALA A 218 15.56 -2.91 -13.35
CA ALA A 218 15.55 -3.20 -14.77
C ALA A 218 16.99 -3.18 -15.37
N GLU A 219 17.81 -2.22 -14.94
CA GLU A 219 19.21 -2.15 -15.39
C GLU A 219 20.06 -3.30 -14.80
N ALA A 220 19.82 -3.69 -13.52
CA ALA A 220 20.51 -4.83 -12.92
C ALA A 220 20.20 -6.15 -13.65
N VAL A 221 18.96 -6.35 -14.07
CA VAL A 221 18.55 -7.52 -14.86
C VAL A 221 19.19 -7.47 -16.25
N LYS A 222 19.17 -6.32 -16.92
CA LYS A 222 19.80 -6.12 -18.23
C LYS A 222 21.30 -6.40 -18.20
N GLN A 223 21.99 -6.02 -17.13
CA GLN A 223 23.40 -6.31 -16.89
C GLN A 223 23.64 -7.76 -16.43
N LYS A 224 22.60 -8.59 -16.35
CA LYS A 224 22.65 -10.00 -15.91
C LYS A 224 23.20 -10.21 -14.50
N MET A 225 23.02 -9.21 -13.64
CA MET A 225 23.35 -9.35 -12.21
C MET A 225 22.34 -10.24 -11.48
N ILE A 226 21.11 -10.33 -12.03
CA ILE A 226 20.02 -11.14 -11.51
C ILE A 226 19.44 -11.94 -12.68
N GLY A 227 19.19 -13.22 -12.44
CA GLY A 227 18.57 -14.12 -13.41
C GLY A 227 17.14 -14.53 -13.02
N SER A 228 16.39 -15.02 -13.98
CA SER A 228 15.10 -15.65 -13.74
C SER A 228 15.28 -17.00 -13.03
N HIS A 229 14.36 -17.34 -12.15
CA HIS A 229 14.35 -18.61 -11.44
C HIS A 229 13.39 -19.60 -12.11
N LYS A 230 13.73 -20.87 -12.11
CA LYS A 230 12.89 -21.93 -12.68
C LYS A 230 11.55 -22.15 -11.95
N LEU A 231 11.38 -21.57 -10.76
CA LEU A 231 10.17 -21.65 -9.94
C LEU A 231 8.89 -21.31 -10.75
N PHE A 232 8.99 -20.36 -11.67
CA PHE A 232 7.86 -19.88 -12.48
C PHE A 232 7.80 -20.48 -13.89
N GLY A 233 8.60 -21.53 -14.19
CA GLY A 233 8.75 -22.10 -15.54
C GLY A 233 7.46 -22.60 -16.18
N TYR A 234 6.47 -22.96 -15.39
CA TYR A 234 5.15 -23.44 -15.85
C TYR A 234 4.00 -22.49 -15.50
N THR A 235 4.33 -21.26 -15.07
CA THR A 235 3.32 -20.23 -14.83
C THR A 235 2.82 -19.69 -16.16
N GLU A 236 1.50 -19.68 -16.34
CA GLU A 236 0.86 -19.17 -17.54
C GLU A 236 0.50 -17.70 -17.40
N ARG A 237 0.09 -17.28 -16.20
CA ARG A 237 -0.29 -15.90 -15.91
C ARG A 237 -0.01 -15.53 -14.46
N VAL A 238 0.37 -14.28 -14.24
CA VAL A 238 0.60 -13.70 -12.94
C VAL A 238 -0.41 -12.59 -12.67
N ILE A 239 -0.98 -12.61 -11.49
CA ILE A 239 -1.79 -11.53 -10.93
C ILE A 239 -0.96 -10.92 -9.82
N THR A 240 -0.68 -9.62 -9.89
CA THR A 240 0.12 -8.95 -8.90
C THR A 240 -0.62 -7.79 -8.25
N LEU A 241 -0.39 -7.63 -6.94
CA LEU A 241 -0.79 -6.46 -6.17
C LEU A 241 0.38 -5.49 -5.97
N ASN A 242 1.57 -5.86 -6.47
CA ASN A 242 2.73 -4.99 -6.49
C ASN A 242 2.58 -3.91 -7.56
N TYR A 243 3.16 -2.76 -7.31
CA TYR A 243 3.19 -1.65 -8.26
C TYR A 243 4.40 -1.73 -9.21
N THR A 244 5.42 -2.52 -8.85
CA THR A 244 6.71 -2.64 -9.54
C THR A 244 6.65 -3.59 -10.73
N HIS A 245 7.57 -3.42 -11.68
CA HIS A 245 7.73 -4.34 -12.84
C HIS A 245 8.85 -5.37 -12.61
N SER A 246 9.15 -5.68 -11.34
CA SER A 246 10.23 -6.58 -10.98
C SER A 246 10.05 -7.98 -11.54
N PHE A 247 8.80 -8.48 -11.58
CA PHE A 247 8.49 -9.79 -12.13
C PHE A 247 8.66 -9.82 -13.65
N GLU A 248 8.13 -8.84 -14.38
CA GLU A 248 8.22 -8.73 -15.84
C GLU A 248 9.66 -8.60 -16.32
N CYS A 249 10.49 -7.86 -15.56
CA CYS A 249 11.92 -7.77 -15.86
C CYS A 249 12.60 -9.13 -15.86
N LEU A 250 12.20 -10.05 -14.97
CA LEU A 250 12.76 -11.39 -14.85
C LEU A 250 12.10 -12.40 -15.80
N TYR A 251 10.80 -12.23 -16.09
CA TYR A 251 9.97 -13.18 -16.84
C TYR A 251 9.15 -12.49 -17.93
N PRO A 252 9.80 -11.87 -18.93
CA PRO A 252 9.13 -11.03 -19.93
C PRO A 252 8.16 -11.77 -20.86
N SER A 253 8.13 -13.10 -20.82
CA SER A 253 7.21 -13.93 -21.62
C SER A 253 5.93 -14.33 -20.89
N ILE A 254 5.82 -14.03 -19.60
CA ILE A 254 4.64 -14.35 -18.78
C ILE A 254 3.73 -13.12 -18.74
N ASP A 255 2.43 -13.33 -18.98
CA ASP A 255 1.43 -12.27 -18.88
C ASP A 255 1.20 -11.87 -17.43
N VAL A 256 1.27 -10.57 -17.13
CA VAL A 256 1.15 -10.01 -15.78
C VAL A 256 0.00 -9.00 -15.72
N ILE A 257 -0.84 -9.15 -14.72
CA ILE A 257 -1.98 -8.27 -14.46
C ILE A 257 -1.76 -7.54 -13.13
N HIS A 258 -1.65 -6.21 -13.17
CA HIS A 258 -1.50 -5.34 -12.01
C HIS A 258 -2.87 -4.85 -11.50
N LEU A 259 -3.44 -5.51 -10.48
CA LEU A 259 -4.76 -5.13 -9.96
C LEU A 259 -4.76 -3.84 -9.14
N HIS A 260 -3.63 -3.46 -8.56
CA HIS A 260 -3.48 -2.19 -7.84
C HIS A 260 -2.82 -1.09 -8.69
N GLY A 261 -2.75 -1.30 -10.01
CA GLY A 261 -2.01 -0.41 -10.90
C GLY A 261 -0.51 -0.63 -10.84
N GLU A 262 0.24 0.14 -11.61
CA GLU A 262 1.68 -0.07 -11.84
C GLU A 262 2.43 1.26 -11.92
N VAL A 263 3.72 1.24 -11.68
CA VAL A 263 4.64 2.37 -11.89
C VAL A 263 4.52 2.89 -13.32
N GLY A 264 4.52 4.21 -13.49
CA GLY A 264 4.32 4.84 -14.80
C GLY A 264 2.87 5.01 -15.23
N LYS A 265 1.91 4.34 -14.58
CA LYS A 265 0.47 4.54 -14.75
C LYS A 265 -0.17 5.06 -13.46
N LYS A 266 -1.39 4.66 -13.16
CA LYS A 266 -2.05 4.98 -11.88
C LYS A 266 -1.84 3.84 -10.90
N ILE A 267 -1.46 4.15 -9.66
CA ILE A 267 -1.42 3.20 -8.56
C ILE A 267 -2.59 3.47 -7.60
N ILE A 268 -3.06 2.41 -6.96
CA ILE A 268 -4.20 2.41 -6.05
C ILE A 268 -3.69 2.36 -4.62
N LEU A 269 -4.03 3.38 -3.85
CA LEU A 269 -3.76 3.43 -2.42
C LEU A 269 -5.04 3.85 -1.70
N GLY A 270 -5.64 2.94 -0.94
CA GLY A 270 -6.94 3.17 -0.33
C GLY A 270 -7.34 2.10 0.67
N ILE A 271 -8.54 2.25 1.20
CA ILE A 271 -9.11 1.36 2.20
C ILE A 271 -9.92 0.22 1.56
N PRO A 272 -10.17 -0.87 2.32
CA PRO A 272 -11.02 -1.97 1.86
C PRO A 272 -12.40 -1.52 1.40
N SER A 273 -12.98 -2.30 0.52
CA SER A 273 -14.35 -2.09 0.06
C SER A 273 -15.32 -2.83 0.98
N ASP A 274 -15.62 -2.26 2.15
CA ASP A 274 -16.73 -2.71 2.97
C ASP A 274 -18.05 -2.21 2.38
N VAL A 275 -18.36 -2.66 1.18
CA VAL A 275 -19.73 -2.56 0.69
C VAL A 275 -20.48 -3.68 1.37
N CYS A 276 -21.16 -3.37 2.47
CA CYS A 276 -22.19 -4.26 2.98
C CYS A 276 -23.24 -4.36 1.88
N ASP A 277 -23.35 -5.54 1.26
CA ASP A 277 -24.33 -5.84 0.21
C ASP A 277 -25.80 -5.62 0.67
N ASN A 278 -25.99 -5.27 1.93
CA ASN A 278 -27.27 -5.09 2.59
C ASN A 278 -27.66 -3.63 2.88
N ASP A 279 -26.82 -2.64 2.60
CA ASP A 279 -27.16 -1.24 2.79
C ASP A 279 -27.95 -0.71 1.59
N GLU A 280 -29.26 -0.51 1.75
CA GLU A 280 -30.12 0.15 0.74
C GLU A 280 -29.58 1.54 0.33
N PHE A 281 -28.84 2.21 1.24
CA PHE A 281 -28.24 3.53 1.01
C PHE A 281 -26.84 3.60 1.63
N PRO A 282 -25.78 3.11 0.94
CA PRO A 282 -24.42 3.16 1.46
C PRO A 282 -23.94 4.59 1.67
N ASN A 283 -23.25 4.85 2.79
CA ASN A 283 -22.57 6.12 3.00
C ASN A 283 -21.45 6.30 1.97
N THR A 284 -21.60 7.25 1.06
CA THR A 284 -20.64 7.53 -0.02
C THR A 284 -19.67 8.66 0.27
N ASP A 285 -19.69 9.25 1.46
CA ASP A 285 -18.87 10.44 1.78
C ASP A 285 -17.39 10.22 1.48
N PHE A 286 -16.84 9.05 1.84
CA PHE A 286 -15.43 8.72 1.62
C PHE A 286 -15.20 7.64 0.55
N ILE A 287 -16.13 7.46 -0.38
CA ILE A 287 -16.06 6.40 -1.39
C ILE A 287 -14.78 6.47 -2.25
N MET A 288 -14.27 7.69 -2.52
CA MET A 288 -13.06 7.88 -3.33
C MET A 288 -11.78 7.34 -2.69
N PHE A 289 -11.79 7.09 -1.36
CA PHE A 289 -10.69 6.46 -0.64
C PHE A 289 -10.74 4.93 -0.70
N LYS A 290 -11.82 4.35 -1.20
CA LYS A 290 -11.98 2.91 -1.32
C LYS A 290 -11.25 2.37 -2.55
N LYS A 291 -10.49 1.27 -2.39
CA LYS A 291 -9.76 0.60 -3.47
C LYS A 291 -10.70 0.24 -4.64
N TYR A 292 -11.89 -0.27 -4.34
CA TYR A 292 -12.90 -0.60 -5.35
C TYR A 292 -13.24 0.61 -6.24
N PHE A 293 -13.53 1.76 -5.64
CA PHE A 293 -13.82 3.00 -6.40
C PHE A 293 -12.62 3.41 -7.26
N GLN A 294 -11.42 3.41 -6.68
CA GLN A 294 -10.20 3.78 -7.40
C GLN A 294 -9.93 2.83 -8.58
N ARG A 295 -10.10 1.51 -8.41
CA ARG A 295 -9.99 0.52 -9.50
C ARG A 295 -10.96 0.83 -10.64
N LEU A 296 -12.23 1.09 -10.34
CA LEU A 296 -13.25 1.43 -11.35
C LEU A 296 -12.90 2.73 -12.09
N VAL A 297 -12.51 3.79 -11.37
CA VAL A 297 -12.19 5.10 -11.94
C VAL A 297 -10.92 5.06 -12.77
N TYR A 298 -9.92 4.28 -12.35
CA TYR A 298 -8.65 4.16 -13.08
C TYR A 298 -8.66 3.08 -14.15
N GLY A 299 -9.72 2.27 -14.21
CA GLY A 299 -9.88 1.21 -15.23
C GLY A 299 -9.03 -0.03 -15.00
N THR A 300 -8.45 -0.20 -13.80
CA THR A 300 -7.60 -1.37 -13.49
C THR A 300 -8.42 -2.63 -13.20
N ASP A 301 -9.71 -2.51 -12.92
CA ASP A 301 -10.59 -3.62 -12.53
C ASP A 301 -11.41 -4.18 -13.73
N LYS A 302 -11.95 -3.30 -14.59
CA LYS A 302 -12.92 -3.72 -15.61
C LYS A 302 -12.34 -4.55 -16.75
N GLU A 303 -11.10 -4.28 -17.14
CA GLU A 303 -10.50 -4.97 -18.29
C GLU A 303 -9.79 -6.27 -17.89
N TYR A 304 -9.47 -6.44 -16.60
CA TYR A 304 -8.59 -7.53 -16.21
C TYR A 304 -9.25 -8.54 -15.26
N LEU A 305 -9.78 -8.14 -14.11
CA LEU A 305 -10.23 -9.13 -13.12
C LEU A 305 -11.50 -9.86 -13.59
N TYR A 306 -12.53 -9.14 -14.02
CA TYR A 306 -13.78 -9.78 -14.45
C TYR A 306 -13.63 -10.56 -15.76
N THR A 307 -12.89 -9.99 -16.74
CA THR A 307 -12.59 -10.71 -17.99
C THR A 307 -11.74 -11.96 -17.70
N LEU A 308 -10.76 -11.84 -16.82
CA LEU A 308 -9.96 -12.96 -16.36
C LEU A 308 -10.84 -14.03 -15.67
N LEU A 309 -11.72 -13.64 -14.77
CA LEU A 309 -12.62 -14.59 -14.08
C LEU A 309 -13.55 -15.29 -15.07
N GLU A 310 -14.09 -14.59 -16.07
CA GLU A 310 -14.87 -15.21 -17.14
C GLU A 310 -14.02 -16.19 -17.97
N GLU A 311 -12.81 -15.83 -18.35
CA GLU A 311 -11.87 -16.71 -19.04
C GLU A 311 -11.55 -17.94 -18.21
N LEU A 312 -11.29 -17.77 -16.93
CA LEU A 312 -10.98 -18.86 -16.00
C LEU A 312 -12.16 -19.80 -15.81
N GLN A 313 -13.37 -19.28 -15.62
CA GLN A 313 -14.60 -20.09 -15.45
C GLN A 313 -14.93 -20.90 -16.73
N ASN A 314 -14.59 -20.36 -17.90
CA ASN A 314 -14.82 -21.02 -19.20
C ASN A 314 -13.63 -21.85 -19.68
N SER A 315 -12.53 -21.89 -18.93
CA SER A 315 -11.31 -22.62 -19.31
C SER A 315 -11.52 -24.12 -19.19
N PRO A 316 -11.21 -24.92 -20.23
CA PRO A 316 -11.27 -26.37 -20.13
C PRO A 316 -10.05 -26.88 -19.35
N GLY A 317 -10.21 -27.18 -18.08
CA GLY A 317 -9.15 -27.77 -17.28
C GLY A 317 -9.09 -27.20 -15.85
N LYS A 318 -8.25 -27.81 -15.03
CA LYS A 318 -8.08 -27.39 -13.64
C LYS A 318 -7.26 -26.11 -13.55
N ILE A 319 -7.67 -25.24 -12.61
CA ILE A 319 -6.98 -24.02 -12.28
C ILE A 319 -6.21 -24.23 -10.99
N SER A 320 -4.90 -24.06 -11.06
CA SER A 320 -3.99 -24.12 -9.92
C SER A 320 -3.48 -22.73 -9.58
N LEU A 321 -3.78 -22.26 -8.37
CA LEU A 321 -3.34 -20.96 -7.88
C LEU A 321 -2.21 -21.13 -6.86
N ALA A 322 -1.10 -20.46 -7.10
CA ALA A 322 -0.05 -20.28 -6.10
C ALA A 322 -0.07 -18.84 -5.56
N VAL A 323 0.05 -18.68 -4.24
CA VAL A 323 0.15 -17.36 -3.59
C VAL A 323 1.55 -17.20 -3.04
N MET A 324 2.26 -16.15 -3.46
CA MET A 324 3.62 -15.87 -3.01
C MET A 324 3.79 -14.41 -2.59
N GLY A 325 4.32 -14.19 -1.40
CA GLY A 325 4.68 -12.86 -0.92
C GLY A 325 3.50 -11.92 -0.62
N HIS A 326 2.27 -12.43 -0.65
CA HIS A 326 1.07 -11.69 -0.29
C HIS A 326 0.62 -12.04 1.14
N SER A 327 0.27 -11.02 1.92
CA SER A 327 -0.14 -11.18 3.32
C SER A 327 -1.51 -11.84 3.51
N LEU A 328 -2.30 -11.95 2.44
CA LEU A 328 -3.72 -12.34 2.47
C LEU A 328 -4.53 -11.47 3.42
N ASP A 329 -4.24 -10.16 3.43
CA ASP A 329 -4.93 -9.23 4.29
C ASP A 329 -6.39 -9.01 3.86
N VAL A 330 -7.23 -8.63 4.82
CA VAL A 330 -8.66 -8.36 4.61
C VAL A 330 -8.89 -7.20 3.64
N SER A 331 -7.91 -6.31 3.49
CA SER A 331 -7.95 -5.19 2.56
C SER A 331 -8.11 -5.60 1.09
N ASP A 332 -7.71 -6.82 0.75
CA ASP A 332 -7.80 -7.39 -0.60
C ASP A 332 -8.79 -8.58 -0.66
N ARG A 333 -9.74 -8.63 0.31
CA ARG A 333 -10.70 -9.71 0.45
C ARG A 333 -11.47 -10.01 -0.83
N ASP A 334 -11.91 -8.99 -1.53
CA ASP A 334 -12.67 -9.11 -2.78
C ASP A 334 -11.88 -9.90 -3.85
N ILE A 335 -10.61 -9.57 -4.05
CA ILE A 335 -9.72 -10.26 -4.99
C ILE A 335 -9.44 -11.70 -4.53
N ILE A 336 -9.13 -11.88 -3.25
CA ILE A 336 -8.78 -13.18 -2.67
C ILE A 336 -9.96 -14.15 -2.78
N VAL A 337 -11.17 -13.70 -2.45
CA VAL A 337 -12.38 -14.53 -2.50
C VAL A 337 -12.65 -14.99 -3.94
N GLU A 338 -12.60 -14.09 -4.91
CA GLU A 338 -12.86 -14.42 -6.31
C GLU A 338 -11.82 -15.41 -6.86
N LEU A 339 -10.53 -15.17 -6.64
CA LEU A 339 -9.47 -16.06 -7.12
C LEU A 339 -9.54 -17.45 -6.46
N PHE A 340 -9.86 -17.51 -5.16
CA PHE A 340 -9.99 -18.78 -4.46
C PHE A 340 -11.22 -19.55 -4.93
N ASN A 341 -12.33 -18.89 -5.23
CA ASN A 341 -13.54 -19.52 -5.72
C ASN A 341 -13.36 -20.18 -7.08
N VAL A 342 -12.66 -19.55 -8.01
CA VAL A 342 -12.43 -20.11 -9.36
C VAL A 342 -11.33 -21.16 -9.41
N SER A 343 -10.48 -21.25 -8.40
CA SER A 343 -9.36 -22.20 -8.36
C SER A 343 -9.78 -23.58 -7.87
N ASP A 344 -9.22 -24.64 -8.48
CA ASP A 344 -9.40 -26.02 -8.04
C ASP A 344 -8.39 -26.44 -6.97
N SER A 345 -7.17 -25.91 -7.04
CA SER A 345 -6.13 -26.12 -6.05
C SER A 345 -5.44 -24.81 -5.69
N ILE A 346 -5.11 -24.64 -4.42
CA ILE A 346 -4.52 -23.41 -3.88
C ILE A 346 -3.30 -23.77 -3.05
N THR A 347 -2.15 -23.24 -3.42
CA THR A 347 -0.90 -23.39 -2.66
C THR A 347 -0.42 -22.05 -2.15
N ILE A 348 -0.35 -21.88 -0.82
CA ILE A 348 0.12 -20.65 -0.17
C ILE A 348 1.55 -20.88 0.29
N LEU A 349 2.47 -20.09 -0.26
CA LEU A 349 3.89 -20.16 0.06
C LEU A 349 4.23 -19.25 1.23
N TYR A 350 4.96 -19.78 2.22
CA TYR A 350 5.41 -19.01 3.38
C TYR A 350 6.91 -19.18 3.64
N HIS A 351 7.55 -18.11 4.11
CA HIS A 351 9.00 -18.10 4.36
C HIS A 351 9.36 -18.46 5.80
N CYS A 352 8.45 -18.24 6.77
CA CYS A 352 8.66 -18.56 8.17
C CYS A 352 7.34 -18.89 8.89
N GLN A 353 7.44 -19.47 10.08
CA GLN A 353 6.28 -19.90 10.86
C GLN A 353 5.34 -18.75 11.22
N SER A 354 5.88 -17.58 11.57
CA SER A 354 5.06 -16.42 11.91
C SER A 354 4.26 -15.89 10.70
N ALA A 355 4.81 -15.99 9.49
CA ALA A 355 4.08 -15.66 8.26
C ALA A 355 2.90 -16.64 8.04
N LEU A 356 3.12 -17.93 8.22
CA LEU A 356 2.06 -18.94 8.15
C LEU A 356 0.91 -18.63 9.13
N GLU A 357 1.25 -18.33 10.40
CA GLU A 357 0.24 -17.98 11.41
C GLU A 357 -0.56 -16.74 11.04
N THR A 358 0.09 -15.75 10.45
CA THR A 358 -0.56 -14.55 9.94
C THR A 358 -1.49 -14.86 8.78
N TYR A 359 -1.07 -15.68 7.81
CA TYR A 359 -1.89 -16.08 6.68
C TYR A 359 -3.14 -16.84 7.13
N VAL A 360 -2.99 -17.81 8.03
CA VAL A 360 -4.14 -18.55 8.59
C VAL A 360 -5.10 -17.61 9.32
N ARG A 361 -4.58 -16.67 10.11
CA ARG A 361 -5.40 -15.67 10.82
C ARG A 361 -6.19 -14.81 9.83
N ASN A 362 -5.56 -14.32 8.77
CA ASN A 362 -6.19 -13.48 7.77
C ASN A 362 -7.23 -14.26 6.96
N LEU A 363 -6.95 -15.51 6.57
CA LEU A 363 -7.94 -16.36 5.92
C LEU A 363 -9.15 -16.64 6.80
N VAL A 364 -8.96 -16.81 8.12
CA VAL A 364 -10.09 -16.94 9.05
C VAL A 364 -10.91 -15.66 9.12
N ARG A 365 -10.28 -14.49 9.01
CA ARG A 365 -10.99 -13.19 8.95
C ARG A 365 -11.80 -13.04 7.67
N ILE A 366 -11.26 -13.50 6.53
CA ILE A 366 -11.88 -13.39 5.21
C ILE A 366 -13.06 -14.37 5.06
N PHE A 367 -12.82 -15.65 5.35
CA PHE A 367 -13.77 -16.73 5.05
C PHE A 367 -14.54 -17.22 6.28
N GLY A 368 -14.14 -16.82 7.48
CA GLY A 368 -14.60 -17.44 8.71
C GLY A 368 -14.03 -18.87 8.89
N LYS A 369 -14.16 -19.44 10.10
CA LYS A 369 -13.68 -20.81 10.37
C LYS A 369 -14.31 -21.83 9.44
N ARG A 370 -15.65 -21.80 9.29
CA ARG A 370 -16.39 -22.74 8.46
C ARG A 370 -16.00 -22.65 6.99
N GLY A 371 -15.92 -21.43 6.44
CA GLY A 371 -15.52 -21.23 5.04
C GLY A 371 -14.11 -21.72 4.77
N LEU A 372 -13.16 -21.52 5.70
CA LEU A 372 -11.82 -22.06 5.57
C LEU A 372 -11.77 -23.59 5.60
N ASP A 373 -12.58 -24.22 6.46
CA ASP A 373 -12.70 -25.69 6.49
C ASP A 373 -13.31 -26.23 5.19
N GLU A 374 -14.30 -25.55 4.61
CA GLU A 374 -14.89 -25.87 3.31
C GLU A 374 -13.88 -25.72 2.16
N LEU A 375 -13.09 -24.64 2.14
CA LEU A 375 -12.01 -24.44 1.16
C LEU A 375 -10.98 -25.56 1.22
N ARG A 376 -10.54 -25.98 2.41
CA ARG A 376 -9.61 -27.09 2.57
C ARG A 376 -10.16 -28.41 2.08
N ALA A 377 -11.45 -28.64 2.26
CA ALA A 377 -12.12 -29.87 1.85
C ALA A 377 -12.39 -29.94 0.33
N THR A 378 -12.65 -28.80 -0.31
CA THR A 378 -13.14 -28.74 -1.70
C THR A 378 -12.11 -28.24 -2.71
N LYS A 379 -11.10 -27.45 -2.28
CA LYS A 379 -10.18 -26.72 -3.15
C LYS A 379 -8.71 -27.16 -3.01
N ASP A 380 -8.42 -28.29 -2.38
CA ASP A 380 -7.04 -28.76 -2.15
C ASP A 380 -6.10 -27.63 -1.66
N LEU A 381 -6.55 -26.91 -0.60
CA LEU A 381 -5.78 -25.82 -0.02
C LEU A 381 -4.57 -26.33 0.77
N LYS A 382 -3.37 -25.94 0.36
CA LYS A 382 -2.10 -26.32 0.97
C LYS A 382 -1.27 -25.11 1.40
N PHE A 383 -0.51 -25.28 2.48
CA PHE A 383 0.53 -24.35 2.90
C PHE A 383 1.89 -25.02 2.67
N CYS A 384 2.77 -24.37 1.93
CA CYS A 384 4.08 -24.92 1.59
C CYS A 384 5.19 -23.95 2.02
N PRO A 385 6.20 -24.40 2.78
CA PRO A 385 7.37 -23.57 3.04
C PRO A 385 8.03 -23.19 1.71
N LEU A 386 8.40 -21.94 1.55
CA LEU A 386 9.06 -21.47 0.33
C LEU A 386 10.33 -22.28 0.04
N SER A 387 11.06 -22.70 1.08
CA SER A 387 12.23 -23.60 0.99
C SER A 387 11.95 -25.00 0.42
N LYS A 388 10.70 -25.40 0.29
CA LYS A 388 10.29 -26.70 -0.28
C LYS A 388 9.35 -26.53 -1.47
N ALA A 389 9.17 -25.30 -1.97
CA ALA A 389 8.18 -25.01 -2.98
C ALA A 389 8.61 -25.54 -4.35
N GLN A 390 7.75 -26.38 -4.91
CA GLN A 390 7.76 -26.77 -6.30
C GLN A 390 6.48 -26.20 -6.92
N LEU A 391 6.59 -25.02 -7.51
CA LEU A 391 5.47 -24.47 -8.27
C LEU A 391 5.48 -25.11 -9.66
N PHE A 392 4.53 -26.03 -9.87
CA PHE A 392 4.25 -26.58 -11.20
C PHE A 392 5.42 -27.32 -11.89
N THR A 393 6.49 -27.73 -11.16
CA THR A 393 7.67 -28.39 -11.73
C THR A 393 7.75 -29.88 -11.41
N THR A 394 8.44 -30.64 -12.27
CA THR A 394 8.89 -32.01 -11.98
C THR A 394 10.16 -32.03 -11.12
N GLU A 395 10.37 -33.09 -10.35
CA GLU A 395 11.31 -33.20 -9.22
C GLU A 395 12.80 -32.82 -9.42
N GLN A 396 13.29 -32.55 -10.60
CA GLN A 396 14.72 -32.46 -10.90
C GLN A 396 15.36 -31.06 -10.87
N GLU A 397 14.60 -29.95 -10.66
CA GLU A 397 15.11 -28.60 -10.95
C GLU A 397 15.27 -27.66 -9.75
N MET A 398 15.29 -28.16 -8.50
CA MET A 398 15.10 -27.37 -7.28
C MET A 398 16.32 -26.81 -6.55
N GLU A 399 17.53 -27.20 -6.90
CA GLU A 399 18.70 -26.95 -6.00
C GLU A 399 19.19 -25.49 -5.95
N THR A 400 18.85 -24.62 -6.89
CA THR A 400 19.48 -23.29 -7.03
C THR A 400 18.71 -22.11 -6.45
N PHE A 401 17.41 -22.22 -6.16
CA PHE A 401 16.62 -21.09 -5.63
C PHE A 401 16.91 -20.82 -4.14
N PHE A 402 17.26 -21.85 -3.39
CA PHE A 402 17.39 -21.81 -1.94
C PHE A 402 18.71 -21.24 -1.45
N ASP A 403 19.78 -21.32 -2.23
CA ASP A 403 21.07 -20.75 -1.86
C ASP A 403 21.05 -19.21 -1.74
N VAL A 404 20.09 -18.56 -2.38
CA VAL A 404 19.93 -17.11 -2.32
C VAL A 404 19.08 -16.64 -1.13
N LEU A 405 18.14 -17.48 -0.67
CA LEU A 405 17.25 -17.13 0.47
C LEU A 405 17.85 -17.48 1.83
N GLU A 406 18.77 -18.46 1.91
CA GLU A 406 19.48 -18.79 3.14
C GLU A 406 20.65 -17.85 3.46
N GLN A 407 21.09 -17.02 2.51
CA GLN A 407 22.15 -16.04 2.71
C GLN A 407 21.64 -14.63 3.11
N ASN A 408 20.33 -14.43 3.24
CA ASN A 408 19.67 -13.23 3.74
C ASN A 408 18.79 -13.55 4.95
#